data_7c98f0d351a890a68e8acf7ca95c2883
#
_entry.id   7c98f0d351a890a68e8acf7ca95c2883
#
_cell.length_a   1.000
_cell.length_b   1.000
_cell.length_c   1.000
_cell.angle_alpha   90.00
_cell.angle_beta   90.00
_cell.angle_gamma   90.00
#
_symmetry.space_group_name_H-M   'P 1'
#
loop_
_entity.id
_entity.type
_entity.pdbx_description
1 polymer ?
#
loop_
_entity_poly.entity_id
_entity_poly.type
_entity_poly.pdbx_seq_one_letter_code
_entity_poly.pdbx_strand_id
1 'polypeptide(L)'
;MYLIDTMVLSERSKARANPAVMDWLDGIRFEDAYVSVITIGEIQRGIRKIALRERDRAERHLLWLEATLSAYGERVLPVTTDIARGWGSLTYDLRNANADLLIAATALEHDLTVVTRNSRHFEPTGAKLLNPYET
;
A
#
# COMPACT_ATOMS: atom_id res chain seq x y z
N MET A 1 5.35 -12.39 5.64
CA MET A 1 5.04 -10.99 5.98
C MET A 1 4.65 -10.22 4.72
N TYR A 2 3.84 -9.21 4.86
CA TYR A 2 3.13 -8.60 3.74
C TYR A 2 3.31 -7.10 3.72
N LEU A 3 3.47 -6.53 2.53
CA LEU A 3 3.41 -5.09 2.30
C LEU A 3 2.08 -4.79 1.60
N ILE A 4 1.18 -4.12 2.29
CA ILE A 4 -0.18 -3.89 1.83
C ILE A 4 -0.21 -2.66 0.92
N ASP A 5 -0.61 -2.85 -0.35
CA ASP A 5 -0.72 -1.76 -1.30
C ASP A 5 -1.96 -0.88 -1.01
N THR A 6 -1.93 0.32 -1.55
CA THR A 6 -2.90 1.38 -1.26
C THR A 6 -4.36 0.94 -1.44
N MET A 7 -4.68 0.32 -2.57
CA MET A 7 -6.07 -0.08 -2.84
C MET A 7 -6.56 -1.16 -1.89
N VAL A 8 -5.69 -2.09 -1.52
CA VAL A 8 -6.04 -3.18 -0.58
C VAL A 8 -6.26 -2.60 0.82
N LEU A 9 -5.36 -1.75 1.28
CA LEU A 9 -5.49 -1.09 2.59
C LEU A 9 -6.77 -0.27 2.66
N SER A 10 -7.08 0.48 1.60
CA SER A 10 -8.23 1.37 1.52
C SER A 10 -9.57 0.64 1.49
N GLU A 11 -9.60 -0.68 1.22
CA GLU A 11 -10.85 -1.44 1.31
C GLU A 11 -11.50 -1.29 2.68
N ARG A 12 -10.70 -1.23 3.75
CA ARG A 12 -11.23 -1.08 5.10
C ARG A 12 -11.97 0.24 5.33
N SER A 13 -11.73 1.26 4.51
CA SER A 13 -12.38 2.56 4.63
C SER A 13 -13.66 2.68 3.79
N LYS A 14 -13.97 1.68 2.97
CA LYS A 14 -15.12 1.72 2.06
C LYS A 14 -16.39 1.25 2.75
N ALA A 15 -17.53 1.90 2.42
CA ALA A 15 -18.85 1.46 2.86
C ALA A 15 -19.19 0.07 2.31
N ARG A 16 -18.75 -0.22 1.07
CA ARG A 16 -18.97 -1.50 0.40
C ARG A 16 -17.63 -2.13 0.06
N ALA A 17 -16.93 -2.59 1.10
CA ALA A 17 -15.65 -3.25 0.93
C ALA A 17 -15.82 -4.60 0.22
N ASN A 18 -14.79 -4.98 -0.57
CA ASN A 18 -14.77 -6.28 -1.22
C ASN A 18 -14.66 -7.39 -0.18
N PRO A 19 -15.61 -8.34 -0.11
CA PRO A 19 -15.62 -9.37 0.92
C PRO A 19 -14.39 -10.28 0.91
N ALA A 20 -13.88 -10.64 -0.26
CA ALA A 20 -12.69 -11.50 -0.38
C ALA A 20 -11.45 -10.81 0.21
N VAL A 21 -11.30 -9.52 -0.05
CA VAL A 21 -10.19 -8.72 0.49
C VAL A 21 -10.31 -8.60 2.01
N MET A 22 -11.51 -8.33 2.52
CA MET A 22 -11.74 -8.20 3.95
C MET A 22 -11.48 -9.53 4.67
N ASP A 23 -11.94 -10.65 4.10
CA ASP A 23 -11.67 -11.98 4.65
C ASP A 23 -10.18 -12.29 4.68
N TRP A 24 -9.46 -11.93 3.62
CA TRP A 24 -8.01 -12.12 3.58
C TRP A 24 -7.31 -11.30 4.65
N LEU A 25 -7.65 -10.00 4.76
CA LEU A 25 -7.06 -9.11 5.77
C LEU A 25 -7.35 -9.60 7.20
N ASP A 26 -8.56 -10.09 7.45
CA ASP A 26 -8.95 -10.61 8.76
C ASP A 26 -8.30 -11.95 9.08
N GLY A 27 -7.87 -12.68 8.06
CA GLY A 27 -7.25 -14.00 8.20
C GLY A 27 -5.76 -13.98 8.51
N ILE A 28 -5.06 -12.87 8.29
CA ILE A 28 -3.63 -12.75 8.59
C ILE A 28 -3.42 -12.16 9.98
N ARG A 29 -2.23 -12.40 10.54
CA ARG A 29 -1.83 -11.72 11.78
C ARG A 29 -1.54 -10.26 11.44
N PHE A 30 -2.10 -9.36 12.24
CA PHE A 30 -1.89 -7.91 12.03
C PHE A 30 -0.40 -7.53 12.10
N GLU A 31 0.35 -8.20 12.97
CA GLU A 31 1.79 -7.97 13.15
C GLU A 31 2.62 -8.33 11.91
N ASP A 32 2.05 -9.12 11.00
CA ASP A 32 2.71 -9.50 9.74
C ASP A 32 2.42 -8.53 8.60
N ALA A 33 1.57 -7.52 8.83
CA ALA A 33 1.19 -6.52 7.84
C ALA A 33 2.00 -5.23 8.01
N TYR A 34 2.57 -4.76 6.92
CA TYR A 34 3.37 -3.53 6.82
C TYR A 34 2.80 -2.64 5.73
N VAL A 35 3.03 -1.35 5.80
CA VAL A 35 2.66 -0.40 4.75
C VAL A 35 3.83 0.54 4.47
N SER A 36 3.90 1.04 3.23
CA SER A 36 4.90 2.02 2.84
C SER A 36 4.41 3.44 3.15
N VAL A 37 5.31 4.36 3.49
CA VAL A 37 5.00 5.79 3.57
C VAL A 37 4.42 6.32 2.25
N ILE A 38 4.77 5.72 1.12
CA ILE A 38 4.21 6.07 -0.20
C ILE A 38 2.71 5.82 -0.22
N THR A 39 2.26 4.69 0.32
CA THR A 39 0.83 4.36 0.47
C THR A 39 0.11 5.42 1.30
N ILE A 40 0.72 5.86 2.39
CA ILE A 40 0.16 6.92 3.24
C ILE A 40 0.00 8.21 2.43
N GLY A 41 1.01 8.58 1.65
CA GLY A 41 0.96 9.76 0.78
C GLY A 41 -0.16 9.67 -0.26
N GLU A 42 -0.34 8.51 -0.88
CA GLU A 42 -1.40 8.28 -1.86
C GLU A 42 -2.79 8.40 -1.24
N ILE A 43 -2.97 7.86 -0.04
CA ILE A 43 -4.24 7.98 0.70
C ILE A 43 -4.53 9.45 1.05
N GLN A 44 -3.53 10.17 1.54
CA GLN A 44 -3.66 11.60 1.86
C GLN A 44 -4.07 12.41 0.62
N ARG A 45 -3.46 12.11 -0.52
CA ARG A 45 -3.81 12.74 -1.80
C ARG A 45 -5.27 12.46 -2.17
N GLY A 46 -5.73 11.23 -2.00
CA GLY A 46 -7.13 10.85 -2.24
C GLY A 46 -8.10 11.60 -1.34
N ILE A 47 -7.76 11.76 -0.07
CA ILE A 47 -8.57 12.53 0.90
C ILE A 47 -8.72 13.99 0.45
N ARG A 48 -7.63 14.60 0.00
CA ARG A 48 -7.67 15.98 -0.50
C ARG A 48 -8.58 16.13 -1.72
N LYS A 49 -8.59 15.16 -2.61
CA LYS A 49 -9.50 15.15 -3.77
C LYS A 49 -10.96 15.03 -3.35
N ILE A 50 -11.26 14.16 -2.40
CA ILE A 50 -12.62 13.96 -1.88
C ILE A 50 -13.10 15.24 -1.19
N ALA A 51 -12.25 15.93 -0.47
CA ALA A 51 -12.59 17.14 0.30
C ALA A 51 -13.17 18.26 -0.56
N LEU A 52 -12.81 18.31 -1.85
CA LEU A 52 -13.36 19.32 -2.78
C LEU A 52 -14.83 19.15 -3.06
N ARG A 53 -15.39 17.94 -2.89
CA ARG A 53 -16.77 17.61 -3.22
C ARG A 53 -17.59 17.14 -2.02
N GLU A 54 -16.97 16.40 -1.11
CA GLU A 54 -17.65 15.72 -0.01
C GLU A 54 -16.83 15.88 1.27
N ARG A 55 -16.94 17.04 1.92
CA ARG A 55 -16.16 17.36 3.12
C ARG A 55 -16.32 16.32 4.23
N ASP A 56 -17.55 15.91 4.54
CA ASP A 56 -17.80 14.97 5.63
C ASP A 56 -17.18 13.59 5.34
N ARG A 57 -17.23 13.15 4.11
CA ARG A 57 -16.60 11.90 3.69
C ARG A 57 -15.08 11.99 3.81
N ALA A 58 -14.50 13.13 3.42
CA ALA A 58 -13.06 13.36 3.56
C ALA A 58 -12.64 13.33 5.03
N GLU A 59 -13.43 13.93 5.93
CA GLU A 59 -13.15 13.90 7.37
C GLU A 59 -13.18 12.49 7.94
N ARG A 60 -14.14 11.65 7.52
CA ARG A 60 -14.21 10.24 7.95
C ARG A 60 -12.98 9.47 7.47
N HIS A 61 -12.55 9.67 6.23
CA HIS A 61 -11.34 9.04 5.69
C HIS A 61 -10.08 9.50 6.43
N LEU A 62 -10.03 10.79 6.79
CA LEU A 62 -8.90 11.32 7.56
C LEU A 62 -8.82 10.67 8.94
N LEU A 63 -9.96 10.51 9.63
CA LEU A 63 -10.00 9.84 10.92
C LEU A 63 -9.55 8.37 10.80
N TRP A 64 -9.99 7.69 9.73
CA TRP A 64 -9.54 6.33 9.47
C TRP A 64 -8.04 6.27 9.22
N LEU A 65 -7.48 7.23 8.45
CA LEU A 65 -6.04 7.29 8.19
C LEU A 65 -5.25 7.51 9.50
N GLU A 66 -5.70 8.43 10.34
CA GLU A 66 -5.06 8.68 11.64
C GLU A 66 -5.06 7.42 12.51
N ALA A 67 -6.19 6.71 12.56
CA ALA A 67 -6.29 5.45 13.30
C ALA A 67 -5.37 4.38 12.71
N THR A 68 -5.27 4.31 11.39
CA THR A 68 -4.40 3.36 10.69
C THR A 68 -2.93 3.64 11.01
N LEU A 69 -2.50 4.89 10.94
CA LEU A 69 -1.14 5.29 11.30
C LEU A 69 -0.80 4.90 12.73
N SER A 70 -1.71 5.14 13.66
CA SER A 70 -1.53 4.77 15.05
C SER A 70 -1.42 3.26 15.23
N ALA A 71 -2.26 2.49 14.53
CA ALA A 71 -2.28 1.04 14.63
C ALA A 71 -1.02 0.38 14.05
N TYR A 72 -0.57 0.83 12.89
CA TYR A 72 0.63 0.27 12.25
C TYR A 72 1.92 0.70 12.95
N GLY A 73 1.98 1.96 13.43
CA GLY A 73 3.16 2.44 14.15
C GLY A 73 4.44 2.32 13.33
N GLU A 74 5.44 1.62 13.87
CA GLU A 74 6.74 1.41 13.21
C GLU A 74 6.66 0.51 11.97
N ARG A 75 5.55 -0.15 11.76
CA ARG A 75 5.31 -0.96 10.56
C ARG A 75 4.86 -0.12 9.36
N VAL A 76 4.76 1.20 9.52
CA VAL A 76 4.75 2.15 8.41
C VAL A 76 6.22 2.35 8.01
N LEU A 77 6.64 1.76 6.91
CA LEU A 77 8.05 1.69 6.52
C LEU A 77 8.46 2.93 5.74
N PRO A 78 9.54 3.60 6.16
CA PRO A 78 10.07 4.76 5.43
C PRO A 78 10.79 4.33 4.16
N VAL A 79 10.99 5.27 3.25
CA VAL A 79 11.89 5.09 2.12
C VAL A 79 13.30 5.42 2.59
N THR A 80 14.09 4.38 2.83
CA THR A 80 15.48 4.51 3.27
C THR A 80 16.40 4.79 2.07
N THR A 81 17.66 5.09 2.34
CA THR A 81 18.69 5.25 1.30
C THR A 81 18.81 3.97 0.45
N ASP A 82 18.82 2.81 1.10
CA ASP A 82 18.91 1.53 0.37
C ASP A 82 17.69 1.29 -0.52
N ILE A 83 16.50 1.58 -0.02
CA ILE A 83 15.26 1.47 -0.81
C ILE A 83 15.31 2.44 -2.00
N ALA A 84 15.73 3.67 -1.78
CA ALA A 84 15.83 4.68 -2.85
C ALA A 84 16.81 4.23 -3.93
N ARG A 85 17.94 3.67 -3.55
CA ARG A 85 18.94 3.14 -4.50
C ARG A 85 18.37 1.94 -5.27
N GLY A 86 17.69 1.04 -4.59
CA GLY A 86 17.00 -0.09 -5.23
C GLY A 86 15.94 0.39 -6.23
N TRP A 87 15.16 1.39 -5.85
CA TRP A 87 14.18 2.03 -6.75
C TRP A 87 14.86 2.64 -7.97
N GLY A 88 15.99 3.33 -7.79
CA GLY A 88 16.74 3.93 -8.90
C GLY A 88 17.20 2.88 -9.91
N SER A 89 17.76 1.77 -9.44
CA SER A 89 18.19 0.66 -10.31
C SER A 89 16.99 0.03 -11.03
N LEU A 90 15.92 -0.24 -10.29
CA LEU A 90 14.72 -0.88 -10.81
C LEU A 90 14.03 -0.04 -11.88
N THR A 91 13.90 1.27 -11.68
CA THR A 91 13.28 2.18 -12.64
C THR A 91 14.11 2.33 -13.91
N TYR A 92 15.44 2.29 -13.78
CA TYR A 92 16.33 2.30 -14.94
C TYR A 92 16.13 1.02 -15.78
N ASP A 93 16.16 -0.14 -15.12
CA ASP A 93 16.04 -1.44 -15.80
C ASP A 93 14.67 -1.59 -16.47
N LEU A 94 13.61 -1.14 -15.83
CA LEU A 94 12.25 -1.25 -16.36
C LEU A 94 11.85 -0.07 -17.23
N ARG A 95 12.68 0.97 -17.32
CA ARG A 95 12.39 2.22 -18.04
C ARG A 95 11.07 2.84 -17.62
N ASN A 96 10.84 2.85 -16.29
CA ASN A 96 9.60 3.32 -15.69
C ASN A 96 9.94 4.00 -14.37
N ALA A 97 9.78 5.31 -14.28
CA ALA A 97 10.09 6.11 -13.09
C ALA A 97 8.86 6.33 -12.19
N ASN A 98 7.88 5.45 -12.26
CA ASN A 98 6.67 5.56 -11.45
C ASN A 98 6.98 5.40 -9.97
N ALA A 99 6.38 6.25 -9.12
CA ALA A 99 6.54 6.19 -7.67
C ALA A 99 6.02 4.89 -7.05
N ASP A 100 5.08 4.19 -7.71
CA ASP A 100 4.60 2.88 -7.26
C ASP A 100 5.73 1.86 -7.15
N LEU A 101 6.80 2.02 -7.94
CA LEU A 101 7.95 1.13 -7.86
C LEU A 101 8.75 1.32 -6.55
N LEU A 102 8.52 2.39 -5.80
CA LEU A 102 9.04 2.53 -4.43
C LEU A 102 8.42 1.49 -3.50
N ILE A 103 7.17 1.11 -3.73
CA ILE A 103 6.51 0.04 -2.97
C ILE A 103 7.21 -1.29 -3.28
N ALA A 104 7.48 -1.56 -4.56
CA ALA A 104 8.21 -2.76 -4.95
C ALA A 104 9.63 -2.79 -4.36
N ALA A 105 10.35 -1.67 -4.43
CA ALA A 105 11.70 -1.56 -3.86
C ALA A 105 11.69 -1.79 -2.34
N THR A 106 10.68 -1.29 -1.65
CA THR A 106 10.50 -1.52 -0.20
C THR A 106 10.30 -3.01 0.10
N ALA A 107 9.42 -3.66 -0.69
CA ALA A 107 9.15 -5.10 -0.51
C ALA A 107 10.40 -5.95 -0.77
N LEU A 108 11.17 -5.61 -1.81
CA LEU A 108 12.42 -6.32 -2.11
C LEU A 108 13.45 -6.17 -1.00
N GLU A 109 13.61 -4.96 -0.47
CA GLU A 109 14.56 -4.69 0.61
C GLU A 109 14.22 -5.46 1.89
N HIS A 110 12.95 -5.56 2.24
CA HIS A 110 12.48 -6.21 3.47
C HIS A 110 12.01 -7.65 3.27
N ASP A 111 12.14 -8.20 2.07
CA ASP A 111 11.66 -9.54 1.70
C ASP A 111 10.18 -9.75 2.06
N LEU A 112 9.35 -8.79 1.67
CA LEU A 112 7.91 -8.82 1.90
C LEU A 112 7.17 -9.21 0.62
N THR A 113 6.00 -9.82 0.77
CA THR A 113 5.07 -10.06 -0.33
C THR A 113 4.18 -8.82 -0.51
N VAL A 114 4.17 -8.25 -1.72
CA VAL A 114 3.28 -7.12 -2.05
C VAL A 114 1.87 -7.67 -2.23
N VAL A 115 0.93 -7.15 -1.45
CA VAL A 115 -0.48 -7.50 -1.53
C VAL A 115 -1.16 -6.40 -2.33
N THR A 116 -1.55 -6.70 -3.56
CA THR A 116 -2.00 -5.70 -4.52
C THR A 116 -3.08 -6.25 -5.45
N ARG A 117 -3.94 -5.36 -5.92
CA ARG A 117 -4.90 -5.67 -6.99
C ARG A 117 -4.20 -5.69 -8.36
N ASN A 118 -3.13 -4.92 -8.52
CA ASN A 118 -2.42 -4.71 -9.78
C ASN A 118 -1.17 -5.58 -9.89
N SER A 119 -1.30 -6.90 -9.69
CA SER A 119 -0.16 -7.81 -9.71
C SER A 119 0.66 -7.72 -10.99
N ARG A 120 0.02 -7.56 -12.16
CA ARG A 120 0.72 -7.41 -13.44
C ARG A 120 1.68 -6.23 -13.47
N HIS A 121 1.31 -5.13 -12.83
CA HIS A 121 2.14 -3.93 -12.76
C HIS A 121 3.44 -4.20 -11.99
N PHE A 122 3.38 -5.07 -10.99
CA PHE A 122 4.52 -5.40 -10.13
C PHE A 122 5.33 -6.61 -10.61
N GLU A 123 4.80 -7.46 -11.51
CA GLU A 123 5.49 -8.66 -11.99
C GLU A 123 6.92 -8.40 -12.47
N PRO A 124 7.18 -7.36 -13.30
CA PRO A 124 8.53 -7.11 -13.81
C PRO A 124 9.54 -6.76 -12.72
N THR A 125 9.10 -6.42 -11.51
CA THR A 125 9.98 -5.99 -10.42
C THR A 125 10.70 -7.15 -9.73
N GLY A 126 10.20 -8.37 -9.88
CA GLY A 126 10.73 -9.54 -9.16
C GLY A 126 10.23 -9.67 -7.73
N ALA A 127 9.38 -8.75 -7.25
CA ALA A 127 8.79 -8.86 -5.91
C ALA A 127 7.81 -10.04 -5.85
N LYS A 128 7.70 -10.66 -4.67
CA LYS A 128 6.65 -11.65 -4.40
C LYS A 128 5.30 -10.93 -4.37
N LEU A 129 4.27 -11.52 -4.98
CA LEU A 129 2.97 -10.87 -5.15
C LEU A 129 1.83 -11.76 -4.67
N LEU A 130 0.79 -11.12 -4.13
CA LEU A 130 -0.46 -11.77 -3.77
C LEU A 130 -1.61 -10.82 -4.12
N ASN A 131 -2.62 -11.33 -4.83
CA ASN A 131 -3.81 -10.56 -5.17
C ASN A 131 -5.01 -11.09 -4.38
N PRO A 132 -5.46 -10.40 -3.32
CA PRO A 132 -6.56 -10.90 -2.49
C PRO A 132 -7.93 -10.77 -3.15
N TYR A 133 -8.03 -10.10 -4.31
CA TYR A 133 -9.27 -10.00 -5.08
C TYR A 133 -9.53 -11.27 -5.90
N GLU A 134 -8.49 -12.04 -6.18
CA GLU A 134 -8.54 -13.28 -6.95
C GLU A 134 -8.41 -14.48 -6.02
N THR A 135 -9.52 -14.92 -5.45
CA THR A 135 -9.53 -16.09 -4.56
C THR A 135 -10.57 -17.10 -4.98
#